data_c26b76c72b62b230307f190cd736401d
#
_entry.id   c26b76c72b62b230307f190cd736401d
#
_cell.length_a   1.000
_cell.length_b   1.000
_cell.length_c   1.000
_cell.angle_alpha   90.00
_cell.angle_beta   90.00
_cell.angle_gamma   90.00
#
_symmetry.space_group_name_H-M   'P 1'
#
loop_
_entity.id
_entity.type
_entity.pdbx_description
1 polymer ?
#
loop_
_entity_poly.entity_id
_entity_poly.type
_entity_poly.pdbx_seq_one_letter_code
_entity_poly.pdbx_strand_id
1 'polypeptide(L)'
;LSLPASLMATELQPFSASYTADWKQLPFSGKAERSLQAQDDGTWKLDFSASMLVAGLSETSWLTIHNGDVQPQKYRYSRNGMGKSKKIKHDFDWSTQVVTGSDRGTPVKLTLIQGVQDKSSYQLALQRDIAKGETSMSYQVLDGDELDTYDFRVLGEESVETKVGTVDAVKVERVRDPTQSKRKTILWFAKDWDYLLVRLQQVEKDGKEYQIILESGSVNN
;
A
#
# COMPACT_ATOMS: atom_id res chain seq x y z
N LEU A 1 9.84 35.45 21.87
CA LEU A 1 9.45 35.25 20.47
C LEU A 1 9.82 33.82 20.13
N SER A 2 8.84 32.88 20.25
CA SER A 2 8.99 31.50 19.83
C SER A 2 8.74 31.44 18.32
N LEU A 3 9.73 31.01 17.57
CA LEU A 3 9.55 30.65 16.17
C LEU A 3 8.64 29.42 16.11
N PRO A 4 7.62 29.36 15.22
CA PRO A 4 6.87 28.16 15.01
C PRO A 4 7.83 27.09 14.44
N ALA A 5 7.84 25.91 15.05
CA ALA A 5 8.48 24.75 14.46
C ALA A 5 7.74 24.50 13.12
N SER A 6 8.43 24.80 12.03
CA SER A 6 7.94 24.39 10.70
C SER A 6 7.79 22.88 10.75
N LEU A 7 6.55 22.39 10.65
CA LEU A 7 6.29 21.01 10.29
C LEU A 7 6.93 20.81 8.90
N MET A 8 8.16 20.34 8.88
CA MET A 8 8.76 19.82 7.65
C MET A 8 7.90 18.63 7.25
N ALA A 9 7.14 18.80 6.20
CA ALA A 9 6.50 17.67 5.54
C ALA A 9 7.64 16.69 5.21
N THR A 10 7.63 15.52 5.82
CA THR A 10 8.68 14.53 5.63
C THR A 10 8.77 14.23 4.15
N GLU A 11 9.89 14.60 3.52
CA GLU A 11 10.13 14.35 2.11
C GLU A 11 10.08 12.84 1.87
N LEU A 12 9.56 12.41 0.71
CA LEU A 12 9.55 10.99 0.37
C LEU A 12 10.98 10.48 0.28
N GLN A 13 11.24 9.35 0.93
CA GLN A 13 12.53 8.68 0.84
C GLN A 13 12.39 7.44 -0.07
N PRO A 14 13.32 7.24 -1.02
CA PRO A 14 13.34 6.01 -1.79
C PRO A 14 13.65 4.83 -0.88
N PHE A 15 13.01 3.70 -1.17
CA PHE A 15 13.25 2.47 -0.45
C PHE A 15 13.18 1.24 -1.36
N SER A 16 13.78 0.15 -0.91
CA SER A 16 13.55 -1.19 -1.44
C SER A 16 13.38 -2.18 -0.29
N ALA A 17 12.48 -3.14 -0.45
CA ALA A 17 12.21 -4.17 0.54
C ALA A 17 11.81 -5.48 -0.12
N SER A 18 12.36 -6.58 0.41
CA SER A 18 11.98 -7.94 0.06
C SER A 18 11.30 -8.60 1.25
N TYR A 19 10.30 -9.43 0.96
CA TYR A 19 9.49 -10.10 1.96
C TYR A 19 9.37 -11.58 1.66
N THR A 20 9.35 -12.40 2.71
CA THR A 20 8.79 -13.75 2.64
C THR A 20 7.28 -13.64 2.65
N ALA A 21 6.61 -14.29 1.70
CA ALA A 21 5.15 -14.32 1.60
C ALA A 21 4.67 -15.73 1.97
N ASP A 22 3.92 -15.83 3.07
CA ASP A 22 3.41 -17.09 3.60
C ASP A 22 1.90 -17.16 3.47
N TRP A 23 1.44 -18.35 3.08
CA TRP A 23 0.06 -18.73 3.13
C TRP A 23 -0.04 -19.90 4.10
N LYS A 24 -0.59 -19.70 5.29
CA LYS A 24 -0.56 -20.69 6.38
C LYS A 24 -1.08 -22.09 5.99
N GLN A 25 -1.96 -22.15 5.00
CA GLN A 25 -2.53 -23.41 4.53
C GLN A 25 -1.68 -24.12 3.49
N LEU A 26 -0.56 -23.55 3.07
CA LEU A 26 0.33 -24.12 2.07
C LEU A 26 1.72 -24.44 2.68
N PRO A 27 2.34 -25.57 2.31
CA PRO A 27 3.61 -25.99 2.87
C PRO A 27 4.83 -25.29 2.23
N PHE A 28 4.64 -24.20 1.51
CA PHE A 28 5.69 -23.45 0.83
C PHE A 28 5.43 -21.95 0.92
N SER A 29 6.51 -21.19 0.88
CA SER A 29 6.48 -19.72 0.90
C SER A 29 6.70 -19.17 -0.50
N GLY A 30 6.16 -17.98 -0.73
CA GLY A 30 6.46 -17.13 -1.87
C GLY A 30 7.41 -16.00 -1.50
N LYS A 31 7.63 -15.11 -2.46
CA LYS A 31 8.40 -13.88 -2.30
C LYS A 31 7.55 -12.68 -2.68
N ALA A 32 7.79 -11.56 -2.01
CA ALA A 32 7.25 -10.29 -2.42
C ALA A 32 8.35 -9.22 -2.37
N GLU A 33 8.23 -8.23 -3.22
CA GLU A 33 9.15 -7.10 -3.30
C GLU A 33 8.35 -5.80 -3.37
N ARG A 34 8.85 -4.75 -2.74
CA ARG A 34 8.25 -3.42 -2.76
C ARG A 34 9.36 -2.37 -2.86
N SER A 35 9.18 -1.40 -3.75
CA SER A 35 10.14 -0.31 -3.88
C SER A 35 9.46 1.01 -4.22
N LEU A 36 10.08 2.10 -3.79
CA LEU A 36 9.72 3.48 -4.13
C LEU A 36 10.95 4.17 -4.72
N GLN A 37 10.81 4.74 -5.90
CA GLN A 37 11.90 5.37 -6.63
C GLN A 37 11.47 6.69 -7.24
N ALA A 38 12.29 7.74 -7.10
CA ALA A 38 12.12 8.98 -7.82
C ALA A 38 12.38 8.76 -9.33
N GLN A 39 11.61 9.44 -10.17
CA GLN A 39 11.76 9.42 -11.62
C GLN A 39 12.29 10.76 -12.12
N ASP A 40 12.91 10.78 -13.30
CA ASP A 40 13.50 11.98 -13.90
C ASP A 40 12.45 13.06 -14.23
N ASP A 41 11.17 12.68 -14.39
CA ASP A 41 10.06 13.58 -14.68
C ASP A 41 9.42 14.20 -13.42
N GLY A 42 10.01 13.97 -12.24
CA GLY A 42 9.52 14.47 -10.96
C GLY A 42 8.39 13.63 -10.34
N THR A 43 8.00 12.53 -10.98
CA THR A 43 7.09 11.55 -10.36
C THR A 43 7.85 10.56 -9.49
N TRP A 44 7.10 9.82 -8.69
CA TRP A 44 7.58 8.67 -7.94
C TRP A 44 6.94 7.42 -8.48
N LYS A 45 7.70 6.35 -8.54
CA LYS A 45 7.22 5.03 -8.93
C LYS A 45 7.23 4.10 -7.73
N LEU A 46 6.04 3.64 -7.34
CA LEU A 46 5.84 2.65 -6.28
C LEU A 46 5.49 1.32 -6.94
N ASP A 47 6.40 0.36 -6.81
CA ASP A 47 6.23 -1.00 -7.31
C ASP A 47 5.98 -1.99 -6.18
N PHE A 48 5.10 -2.94 -6.41
CA PHE A 48 4.92 -4.14 -5.60
C PHE A 48 4.78 -5.35 -6.50
N SER A 49 5.46 -6.43 -6.17
CA SER A 49 5.28 -7.73 -6.81
C SER A 49 5.25 -8.84 -5.77
N ALA A 50 4.48 -9.87 -6.04
CA ALA A 50 4.49 -11.09 -5.24
C ALA A 50 4.38 -12.31 -6.15
N SER A 51 5.08 -13.38 -5.80
CA SER A 51 5.08 -14.62 -6.55
C SER A 51 5.11 -15.84 -5.64
N MET A 52 4.39 -16.87 -6.04
CA MET A 52 4.35 -18.17 -5.36
C MET A 52 4.11 -19.26 -6.40
N LEU A 53 5.10 -20.17 -6.59
CA LEU A 53 5.06 -21.21 -7.61
C LEU A 53 4.73 -20.65 -9.02
N VAL A 54 3.52 -20.97 -9.52
CA VAL A 54 3.03 -20.60 -10.85
C VAL A 54 2.07 -19.41 -10.84
N ALA A 55 1.91 -18.75 -9.70
CA ALA A 55 1.05 -17.58 -9.55
C ALA A 55 1.88 -16.35 -9.21
N GLY A 56 1.50 -15.21 -9.76
CA GLY A 56 2.15 -13.95 -9.47
C GLY A 56 1.20 -12.76 -9.62
N LEU A 57 1.55 -11.69 -8.96
CA LEU A 57 0.90 -10.39 -9.13
C LEU A 57 1.96 -9.28 -9.16
N SER A 58 1.63 -8.21 -9.84
CA SER A 58 2.39 -6.97 -9.83
C SER A 58 1.45 -5.77 -9.79
N GLU A 59 1.86 -4.77 -9.04
CA GLU A 59 1.21 -3.48 -8.95
C GLU A 59 2.24 -2.37 -9.14
N THR A 60 1.92 -1.37 -9.93
CA THR A 60 2.74 -0.16 -10.08
C THR A 60 1.84 1.05 -9.99
N SER A 61 2.20 1.99 -9.12
CA SER A 61 1.60 3.32 -9.04
C SER A 61 2.66 4.38 -9.35
N TRP A 62 2.40 5.23 -10.33
CA TRP A 62 3.13 6.48 -10.53
C TRP A 62 2.35 7.58 -9.82
N LEU A 63 3.04 8.35 -9.01
CA LEU A 63 2.42 9.33 -8.13
C LEU A 63 3.28 10.59 -7.99
N THR A 64 2.66 11.66 -7.53
CA THR A 64 3.33 12.89 -7.12
C THR A 64 2.94 13.23 -5.69
N ILE A 65 3.65 14.18 -5.08
CA ILE A 65 3.22 14.84 -3.85
C ILE A 65 2.63 16.19 -4.21
N HIS A 66 1.35 16.37 -3.92
CA HIS A 66 0.63 17.62 -4.14
C HIS A 66 0.10 18.15 -2.81
N ASN A 67 0.52 19.35 -2.41
CA ASN A 67 0.17 19.96 -1.12
C ASN A 67 0.45 19.06 0.10
N GLY A 68 1.51 18.24 0.04
CA GLY A 68 1.89 17.31 1.10
C GLY A 68 1.22 15.94 1.03
N ASP A 69 0.25 15.75 0.15
CA ASP A 69 -0.52 14.51 0.00
C ASP A 69 -0.05 13.68 -1.21
N VAL A 70 -0.19 12.38 -1.08
CA VAL A 70 0.07 11.43 -2.18
C VAL A 70 -1.03 11.57 -3.22
N GLN A 71 -0.64 11.84 -4.46
CA GLN A 71 -1.57 12.00 -5.58
C GLN A 71 -1.21 11.03 -6.70
N PRO A 72 -2.00 9.96 -6.92
CA PRO A 72 -1.75 9.01 -8.00
C PRO A 72 -1.94 9.66 -9.37
N GLN A 73 -1.07 9.31 -10.31
CA GLN A 73 -1.11 9.76 -11.70
C GLN A 73 -1.49 8.58 -12.62
N LYS A 74 -1.03 7.38 -12.29
CA LYS A 74 -1.22 6.20 -13.10
C LYS A 74 -1.11 4.95 -12.24
N TYR A 75 -2.00 3.98 -12.46
CA TYR A 75 -1.97 2.69 -11.77
C TYR A 75 -2.09 1.53 -12.75
N ARG A 76 -1.31 0.49 -12.50
CA ARG A 76 -1.32 -0.76 -13.26
C ARG A 76 -1.27 -1.94 -12.31
N TYR A 77 -2.17 -2.88 -12.50
CA TYR A 77 -2.23 -4.14 -11.79
C TYR A 77 -2.28 -5.30 -12.76
N SER A 78 -1.54 -6.35 -12.48
CA SER A 78 -1.60 -7.60 -13.20
C SER A 78 -1.48 -8.78 -12.25
N ARG A 79 -2.37 -9.73 -12.37
CA ARG A 79 -2.30 -11.02 -11.68
C ARG A 79 -2.46 -12.13 -12.69
N ASN A 80 -1.62 -13.17 -12.57
CA ASN A 80 -1.69 -14.38 -13.38
C ASN A 80 -1.57 -15.63 -12.50
N GLY A 81 -1.87 -16.79 -13.08
CA GLY A 81 -1.80 -18.08 -12.40
C GLY A 81 -3.12 -18.49 -11.72
N MET A 82 -3.20 -19.77 -11.33
CA MET A 82 -4.37 -20.40 -10.69
C MET A 82 -5.67 -20.24 -11.50
N GLY A 83 -5.58 -20.27 -12.84
CA GLY A 83 -6.73 -20.28 -13.75
C GLY A 83 -7.44 -18.95 -13.97
N LYS A 84 -7.00 -17.85 -13.35
CA LYS A 84 -7.63 -16.53 -13.53
C LYS A 84 -6.57 -15.43 -13.65
N SER A 85 -6.60 -14.72 -14.77
CA SER A 85 -5.86 -13.47 -14.93
C SER A 85 -6.75 -12.26 -14.62
N LYS A 86 -6.16 -11.23 -14.03
CA LYS A 86 -6.83 -9.93 -13.84
C LYS A 86 -5.85 -8.82 -14.19
N LYS A 87 -6.30 -7.86 -15.00
CA LYS A 87 -5.55 -6.64 -15.30
C LYS A 87 -6.43 -5.44 -15.02
N ILE A 88 -5.86 -4.44 -14.32
CA ILE A 88 -6.49 -3.14 -14.09
C ILE A 88 -5.55 -2.06 -14.59
N LYS A 89 -6.11 -1.03 -15.19
CA LYS A 89 -5.41 0.18 -15.64
C LYS A 89 -6.22 1.39 -15.25
N HIS A 90 -5.58 2.36 -14.59
CA HIS A 90 -6.15 3.68 -14.34
C HIS A 90 -5.14 4.75 -14.74
N ASP A 91 -5.63 5.80 -15.37
CA ASP A 91 -4.93 7.03 -15.68
C ASP A 91 -5.73 8.18 -15.08
N PHE A 92 -5.12 8.94 -14.17
CA PHE A 92 -5.75 9.98 -13.37
C PHE A 92 -5.44 11.34 -13.98
N ASP A 93 -6.41 11.95 -14.63
CA ASP A 93 -6.29 13.30 -15.15
C ASP A 93 -6.89 14.32 -14.16
N TRP A 94 -6.01 14.89 -13.35
CA TRP A 94 -6.38 15.86 -12.33
C TRP A 94 -6.81 17.20 -12.92
N SER A 95 -6.40 17.53 -14.16
CA SER A 95 -6.80 18.77 -14.82
C SER A 95 -8.24 18.74 -15.30
N THR A 96 -8.69 17.61 -15.80
CA THR A 96 -10.08 17.39 -16.24
C THR A 96 -10.94 16.73 -15.17
N GLN A 97 -10.36 16.33 -14.04
CA GLN A 97 -11.01 15.61 -12.95
C GLN A 97 -11.68 14.31 -13.41
N VAL A 98 -10.99 13.55 -14.23
CA VAL A 98 -11.48 12.27 -14.76
C VAL A 98 -10.41 11.19 -14.59
N VAL A 99 -10.83 10.02 -14.13
CA VAL A 99 -10.04 8.79 -14.26
C VAL A 99 -10.58 7.97 -15.41
N THR A 100 -9.66 7.48 -16.25
CA THR A 100 -9.96 6.57 -17.34
C THR A 100 -9.13 5.30 -17.21
N GLY A 101 -9.57 4.22 -17.82
CA GLY A 101 -8.81 2.97 -17.80
C GLY A 101 -9.62 1.76 -18.19
N SER A 102 -9.31 0.62 -17.57
CA SER A 102 -10.06 -0.63 -17.75
C SER A 102 -9.91 -1.56 -16.56
N ASP A 103 -10.95 -2.33 -16.24
CA ASP A 103 -10.91 -3.51 -15.39
C ASP A 103 -11.24 -4.75 -16.22
N ARG A 104 -10.30 -5.71 -16.29
CA ARG A 104 -10.43 -6.96 -17.07
C ARG A 104 -10.86 -6.73 -18.53
N GLY A 105 -10.41 -5.63 -19.13
CA GLY A 105 -10.76 -5.23 -20.49
C GLY A 105 -12.03 -4.40 -20.62
N THR A 106 -12.86 -4.29 -19.59
CA THR A 106 -14.02 -3.40 -19.57
C THR A 106 -13.56 -1.95 -19.34
N PRO A 107 -13.94 -0.99 -20.19
CA PRO A 107 -13.58 0.41 -20.01
C PRO A 107 -14.09 0.98 -18.68
N VAL A 108 -13.25 1.77 -18.01
CA VAL A 108 -13.59 2.51 -16.80
C VAL A 108 -13.46 4.00 -17.08
N LYS A 109 -14.47 4.77 -16.68
CA LYS A 109 -14.45 6.23 -16.70
C LYS A 109 -15.25 6.76 -15.52
N LEU A 110 -14.60 7.45 -14.60
CA LEU A 110 -15.19 7.98 -13.38
C LEU A 110 -14.75 9.43 -13.16
N THR A 111 -15.57 10.19 -12.43
CA THR A 111 -15.17 11.50 -11.95
C THR A 111 -14.14 11.34 -10.83
N LEU A 112 -13.01 12.03 -10.95
CA LEU A 112 -12.01 12.12 -9.89
C LEU A 112 -12.53 12.98 -8.74
N ILE A 113 -12.36 12.47 -7.53
CA ILE A 113 -12.58 13.23 -6.31
C ILE A 113 -11.23 13.54 -5.65
N GLN A 114 -11.17 14.66 -4.94
CA GLN A 114 -9.97 15.08 -4.24
C GLN A 114 -9.55 14.00 -3.22
N GLY A 115 -8.25 13.67 -3.21
CA GLY A 115 -7.68 12.72 -2.26
C GLY A 115 -7.89 11.24 -2.61
N VAL A 116 -8.50 10.91 -3.77
CA VAL A 116 -8.65 9.52 -4.19
C VAL A 116 -7.29 8.86 -4.37
N GLN A 117 -7.19 7.60 -3.95
CA GLN A 117 -6.01 6.77 -4.05
C GLN A 117 -6.26 5.56 -4.95
N ASP A 118 -5.21 4.98 -5.51
CA ASP A 118 -5.24 3.62 -6.04
C ASP A 118 -4.88 2.59 -4.95
N LYS A 119 -4.94 1.31 -5.28
CA LYS A 119 -4.71 0.20 -4.34
C LYS A 119 -3.27 0.09 -3.83
N SER A 120 -2.32 0.77 -4.45
CA SER A 120 -0.93 0.82 -4.03
C SER A 120 -0.61 2.13 -3.32
N SER A 121 -1.06 3.26 -3.88
CA SER A 121 -0.76 4.60 -3.36
C SER A 121 -1.34 4.87 -1.97
N TYR A 122 -2.52 4.30 -1.61
CA TYR A 122 -3.07 4.47 -0.27
C TYR A 122 -2.14 3.93 0.83
N GLN A 123 -1.35 2.90 0.54
CA GLN A 123 -0.42 2.35 1.53
C GLN A 123 0.74 3.31 1.81
N LEU A 124 1.18 4.07 0.80
CA LEU A 124 2.18 5.11 0.98
C LEU A 124 1.57 6.32 1.71
N ALA A 125 0.34 6.70 1.40
CA ALA A 125 -0.38 7.74 2.15
C ALA A 125 -0.52 7.35 3.63
N LEU A 126 -0.93 6.10 3.92
CA LEU A 126 -1.04 5.55 5.27
C LEU A 126 0.31 5.58 6.02
N GLN A 127 1.40 5.16 5.38
CA GLN A 127 2.76 5.23 5.94
C GLN A 127 3.11 6.65 6.35
N ARG A 128 2.83 7.64 5.50
CA ARG A 128 3.11 9.06 5.75
C ARG A 128 2.24 9.64 6.86
N ASP A 129 0.98 9.29 6.91
CA ASP A 129 0.06 9.81 7.93
C ASP A 129 0.39 9.24 9.31
N ILE A 130 0.79 7.96 9.40
CA ILE A 130 1.33 7.37 10.62
C ILE A 130 2.61 8.10 11.06
N ALA A 131 3.51 8.43 10.13
CA ALA A 131 4.73 9.19 10.43
C ALA A 131 4.46 10.60 10.95
N LYS A 132 3.33 11.22 10.55
CA LYS A 132 2.83 12.50 11.11
C LYS A 132 2.17 12.36 12.48
N GLY A 133 1.96 11.12 12.96
CA GLY A 133 1.32 10.83 14.24
C GLY A 133 -0.21 10.67 14.18
N GLU A 134 -0.79 10.54 12.99
CA GLU A 134 -2.21 10.28 12.83
C GLU A 134 -2.56 8.88 13.37
N THR A 135 -3.68 8.79 14.07
CA THR A 135 -4.13 7.53 14.70
C THR A 135 -5.39 6.94 14.08
N SER A 136 -6.07 7.72 13.23
CA SER A 136 -7.27 7.31 12.50
C SER A 136 -7.23 7.93 11.10
N MET A 137 -7.29 7.11 10.06
CA MET A 137 -7.15 7.52 8.67
C MET A 137 -8.26 6.93 7.82
N SER A 138 -8.70 7.67 6.80
CA SER A 138 -9.74 7.24 5.86
C SER A 138 -9.35 7.65 4.44
N TYR A 139 -9.41 6.69 3.51
CA TYR A 139 -9.06 6.91 2.11
C TYR A 139 -10.19 6.44 1.19
N GLN A 140 -10.46 7.23 0.14
CA GLN A 140 -11.24 6.76 -0.99
C GLN A 140 -10.30 6.03 -1.95
N VAL A 141 -10.52 4.74 -2.17
CA VAL A 141 -9.63 3.89 -2.97
C VAL A 141 -10.38 3.34 -4.18
N LEU A 142 -9.81 3.56 -5.35
CA LEU A 142 -10.32 3.01 -6.61
C LEU A 142 -9.80 1.58 -6.81
N ASP A 143 -10.71 0.59 -6.81
CA ASP A 143 -10.43 -0.82 -7.10
C ASP A 143 -11.23 -1.27 -8.34
N GLY A 144 -10.58 -1.33 -9.48
CA GLY A 144 -11.25 -1.63 -10.74
C GLY A 144 -12.16 -0.48 -11.17
N ASP A 145 -13.46 -0.67 -11.13
CA ASP A 145 -14.49 0.30 -11.45
C ASP A 145 -15.28 0.79 -10.22
N GLU A 146 -14.89 0.34 -9.03
CA GLU A 146 -15.54 0.68 -7.77
C GLU A 146 -14.68 1.60 -6.91
N LEU A 147 -15.33 2.56 -6.25
CA LEU A 147 -14.71 3.46 -5.27
C LEU A 147 -15.13 3.02 -3.87
N ASP A 148 -14.16 2.55 -3.10
CA ASP A 148 -14.36 2.05 -1.74
C ASP A 148 -13.73 2.96 -0.70
N THR A 149 -14.33 3.02 0.49
CA THR A 149 -13.73 3.68 1.66
C THR A 149 -12.88 2.69 2.44
N TYR A 150 -11.60 3.05 2.66
CA TYR A 150 -10.65 2.28 3.46
C TYR A 150 -10.33 3.04 4.73
N ASP A 151 -10.87 2.57 5.84
CA ASP A 151 -10.66 3.14 7.18
C ASP A 151 -9.58 2.37 7.92
N PHE A 152 -8.68 3.08 8.61
CA PHE A 152 -7.59 2.52 9.39
C PHE A 152 -7.54 3.13 10.78
N ARG A 153 -7.06 2.33 11.74
CA ARG A 153 -6.87 2.73 13.12
C ARG A 153 -5.55 2.19 13.66
N VAL A 154 -4.77 3.03 14.32
CA VAL A 154 -3.60 2.61 15.07
C VAL A 154 -4.05 1.85 16.32
N LEU A 155 -3.51 0.64 16.51
CA LEU A 155 -3.78 -0.19 17.67
C LEU A 155 -2.75 -0.01 18.79
N GLY A 156 -1.56 0.52 18.47
CA GLY A 156 -0.44 0.71 19.37
C GLY A 156 0.88 0.38 18.71
N GLU A 157 1.88 0.14 19.53
CA GLU A 157 3.23 -0.23 19.10
C GLU A 157 3.57 -1.61 19.64
N GLU A 158 4.29 -2.41 18.87
CA GLU A 158 4.83 -3.70 19.31
C GLU A 158 6.12 -4.03 18.56
N SER A 159 6.95 -4.87 19.18
CA SER A 159 8.13 -5.42 18.54
C SER A 159 7.74 -6.57 17.60
N VAL A 160 8.26 -6.55 16.38
CA VAL A 160 7.99 -7.53 15.32
C VAL A 160 9.26 -8.28 14.98
N GLU A 161 9.19 -9.61 15.03
CA GLU A 161 10.27 -10.48 14.54
C GLU A 161 10.27 -10.50 13.01
N THR A 162 11.42 -10.18 12.43
CA THR A 162 11.66 -10.19 10.98
C THR A 162 12.96 -10.94 10.67
N LYS A 163 13.28 -11.14 9.39
CA LYS A 163 14.57 -11.73 9.00
C LYS A 163 15.77 -10.78 9.20
N VAL A 164 15.50 -9.48 9.33
CA VAL A 164 16.54 -8.48 9.66
C VAL A 164 16.70 -8.27 11.17
N GLY A 165 15.98 -9.01 11.99
CA GLY A 165 15.95 -8.92 13.44
C GLY A 165 14.61 -8.40 13.96
N THR A 166 14.55 -8.14 15.27
CA THR A 166 13.41 -7.55 15.95
C THR A 166 13.35 -6.06 15.64
N VAL A 167 12.22 -5.55 15.19
CA VAL A 167 12.00 -4.12 14.90
C VAL A 167 10.78 -3.61 15.64
N ASP A 168 10.84 -2.37 16.15
CA ASP A 168 9.69 -1.72 16.76
C ASP A 168 8.81 -1.09 15.70
N ALA A 169 7.53 -1.43 15.73
CA ALA A 169 6.58 -1.05 14.71
C ALA A 169 5.25 -0.55 15.26
N VAL A 170 4.66 0.41 14.55
CA VAL A 170 3.29 0.84 14.75
C VAL A 170 2.35 -0.17 14.10
N LYS A 171 1.45 -0.70 14.90
CA LYS A 171 0.44 -1.67 14.48
C LYS A 171 -0.85 -0.96 14.10
N VAL A 172 -1.34 -1.26 12.91
CA VAL A 172 -2.52 -0.61 12.32
C VAL A 172 -3.48 -1.66 11.82
N GLU A 173 -4.77 -1.51 12.08
CA GLU A 173 -5.80 -2.36 11.49
C GLU A 173 -6.62 -1.60 10.44
N ARG A 174 -7.05 -2.30 9.41
CA ARG A 174 -8.13 -1.84 8.54
C ARG A 174 -9.46 -2.08 9.24
N VAL A 175 -10.18 -1.00 9.52
CA VAL A 175 -11.50 -1.05 10.15
C VAL A 175 -12.53 -1.49 9.12
N ARG A 176 -13.34 -2.48 9.47
CA ARG A 176 -14.47 -2.95 8.66
C ARG A 176 -15.67 -3.20 9.55
N ASP A 177 -16.86 -3.04 8.98
CA ASP A 177 -18.09 -3.48 9.64
C ASP A 177 -18.08 -5.01 9.79
N PRO A 178 -18.04 -5.54 11.01
CA PRO A 178 -17.97 -6.99 11.25
C PRO A 178 -19.25 -7.74 10.80
N THR A 179 -20.35 -7.03 10.61
CA THR A 179 -21.59 -7.60 10.08
C THR A 179 -21.54 -7.83 8.57
N GLN A 180 -20.71 -7.03 7.86
CA GLN A 180 -20.55 -7.10 6.42
C GLN A 180 -19.31 -7.85 5.97
N SER A 181 -18.23 -7.79 6.75
CA SER A 181 -16.97 -8.44 6.42
C SER A 181 -16.28 -9.05 7.62
N LYS A 182 -15.97 -10.35 7.52
CA LYS A 182 -15.15 -11.09 8.49
C LYS A 182 -13.65 -11.01 8.17
N ARG A 183 -13.25 -10.34 7.08
CA ARG A 183 -11.84 -10.16 6.70
C ARG A 183 -11.14 -9.25 7.72
N LYS A 184 -9.94 -9.63 8.13
CA LYS A 184 -9.06 -8.81 8.99
C LYS A 184 -7.79 -8.50 8.24
N THR A 185 -7.32 -7.26 8.34
CA THR A 185 -6.04 -6.84 7.77
C THR A 185 -5.31 -6.02 8.81
N ILE A 186 -4.10 -6.45 9.15
CA ILE A 186 -3.21 -5.77 10.10
C ILE A 186 -1.90 -5.46 9.37
N LEU A 187 -1.39 -4.26 9.58
CA LEU A 187 -0.13 -3.78 9.00
C LEU A 187 0.79 -3.30 10.14
N TRP A 188 2.10 -3.49 9.97
CA TRP A 188 3.12 -3.02 10.91
C TRP A 188 4.15 -2.18 10.17
N PHE A 189 4.36 -0.96 10.66
CA PHE A 189 5.24 0.04 10.07
C PHE A 189 6.39 0.35 11.03
N ALA A 190 7.63 0.07 10.61
CA ALA A 190 8.82 0.21 11.45
C ALA A 190 9.27 1.67 11.55
N LYS A 191 9.28 2.22 12.76
CA LYS A 191 9.58 3.62 13.05
C LYS A 191 10.99 4.01 12.60
N ASP A 192 11.99 3.20 12.93
CA ASP A 192 13.40 3.46 12.60
C ASP A 192 13.76 3.26 11.12
N TRP A 193 12.79 2.79 10.32
CA TRP A 193 12.94 2.56 8.89
C TRP A 193 12.01 3.46 8.06
N ASP A 194 11.86 4.72 8.46
CA ASP A 194 10.95 5.69 7.84
C ASP A 194 9.52 5.15 7.69
N TYR A 195 9.06 4.43 8.71
CA TYR A 195 7.76 3.75 8.73
C TYR A 195 7.56 2.78 7.55
N LEU A 196 8.63 2.13 7.11
CA LEU A 196 8.54 1.05 6.11
C LEU A 196 7.60 -0.05 6.61
N LEU A 197 6.74 -0.56 5.73
CA LEU A 197 5.92 -1.74 6.02
C LEU A 197 6.82 -2.95 6.23
N VAL A 198 6.80 -3.55 7.42
CA VAL A 198 7.64 -4.71 7.78
C VAL A 198 6.85 -5.99 7.93
N ARG A 199 5.55 -5.90 8.15
CA ARG A 199 4.64 -7.04 8.18
C ARG A 199 3.25 -6.63 7.74
N LEU A 200 2.59 -7.50 6.98
CA LEU A 200 1.16 -7.43 6.70
C LEU A 200 0.57 -8.81 6.97
N GLN A 201 -0.54 -8.86 7.67
CA GLN A 201 -1.33 -10.07 7.91
C GLN A 201 -2.75 -9.86 7.44
N GLN A 202 -3.26 -10.79 6.66
CA GLN A 202 -4.65 -10.76 6.21
C GLN A 202 -5.31 -12.11 6.47
N VAL A 203 -6.44 -12.07 7.17
CA VAL A 203 -7.31 -13.23 7.37
C VAL A 203 -8.54 -13.03 6.51
N GLU A 204 -8.78 -13.97 5.60
CA GLU A 204 -9.92 -13.97 4.69
C GLU A 204 -11.21 -14.41 5.38
N LYS A 205 -12.35 -14.22 4.71
CA LYS A 205 -13.68 -14.61 5.23
C LYS A 205 -13.80 -16.11 5.52
N ASP A 206 -13.06 -16.95 4.80
CA ASP A 206 -13.00 -18.41 4.98
C ASP A 206 -11.93 -18.87 5.97
N GLY A 207 -11.29 -17.93 6.68
CA GLY A 207 -10.25 -18.20 7.67
C GLY A 207 -8.86 -18.43 7.09
N LYS A 208 -8.68 -18.37 5.76
CA LYS A 208 -7.35 -18.42 5.16
C LYS A 208 -6.54 -17.20 5.58
N GLU A 209 -5.29 -17.44 5.90
CA GLU A 209 -4.39 -16.40 6.37
C GLU A 209 -3.17 -16.26 5.47
N TYR A 210 -2.92 -15.02 5.08
CA TYR A 210 -1.74 -14.59 4.34
C TYR A 210 -0.92 -13.68 5.22
N GLN A 211 0.40 -13.75 5.10
CA GLN A 211 1.27 -12.72 5.65
C GLN A 211 2.47 -12.48 4.76
N ILE A 212 2.97 -11.26 4.82
CA ILE A 212 4.32 -10.94 4.37
C ILE A 212 5.12 -10.45 5.56
N ILE A 213 6.38 -10.84 5.64
CA ILE A 213 7.33 -10.42 6.68
C ILE A 213 8.62 -9.98 6.01
N LEU A 214 9.17 -8.85 6.45
CA LEU A 214 10.40 -8.29 5.93
C LEU A 214 11.55 -9.31 6.01
N GLU A 215 12.21 -9.54 4.88
CA GLU A 215 13.38 -10.39 4.74
C GLU A 215 14.66 -9.57 4.60
N SER A 216 14.61 -8.50 3.81
CA SER A 216 15.68 -7.52 3.65
C SER A 216 15.13 -6.19 3.16
N GLY A 217 15.87 -5.12 3.34
CA GLY A 217 15.45 -3.82 2.85
C GLY A 217 16.50 -2.74 3.07
N SER A 218 16.27 -1.60 2.42
CA SER A 218 17.02 -0.36 2.62
C SER A 218 16.07 0.83 2.48
N VAL A 219 16.30 1.84 3.30
CA VAL A 219 15.73 3.17 3.17
C VAL A 219 16.90 4.12 2.94
N ASN A 220 16.90 4.84 1.83
CA ASN A 220 17.97 5.75 1.49
C ASN A 220 17.60 7.14 2.06
N ASN A 221 18.35 7.56 3.07
CA ASN A 221 18.29 8.91 3.63
C ASN A 221 19.15 9.88 2.81
#